data_c4d75c9d6c59441cbfbb6462609e3c5d
#
_entry.id   c4d75c9d6c59441cbfbb6462609e3c5d
#
_cell.length_a   1.000
_cell.length_b   1.000
_cell.length_c   1.000
_cell.angle_alpha   90.00
_cell.angle_beta   90.00
_cell.angle_gamma   90.00
#
_symmetry.space_group_name_H-M   'P 1'
#
loop_
_entity.id
_entity.type
_entity.pdbx_description
1 polymer ?
#
loop_
_entity_poly.entity_id
_entity_poly.type
_entity_poly.pdbx_seq_one_letter_code
_entity_poly.pdbx_strand_id
1 'polypeptide(L)'
;LPFSFLFNGSAVTDFKVSTSGILTFTTSATTIPAYGALTLPNANVPDNSVCITGIRGTGTNDNIVMKTFGTSPNQQLWIMFSSYSTATANVYTYWSIVLEEGSNNIYIVDQRHNTTVTVSAGVQINATTATKATAANTITSQAAADPSSADNTYYQFIQGTQAANAAKLKAVAADQYIVVPGSSTVTGTIQNVGASAITTADIKYEVGGNTYSQTLSGLNVASGATYNFTHNTPINVASPMMYPVKVWVELANDADHTDDTLSTFVSGLTFLPTKRVLVEEATGTWCGWCPRGAVYTEQIDTVHL
;
A
#
# COMPACT_ATOMS: atom_id res chain seq x y z
N LEU A 1 5.64 23.02 5.27
CA LEU A 1 5.58 21.86 4.35
C LEU A 1 6.75 21.92 3.37
N PRO A 2 7.32 20.77 2.95
CA PRO A 2 8.42 20.73 1.99
C PRO A 2 8.00 20.95 0.53
N PHE A 3 6.71 20.85 0.23
CA PHE A 3 6.11 21.00 -1.10
C PHE A 3 4.74 21.69 -1.00
N SER A 4 4.21 22.11 -2.15
CA SER A 4 2.85 22.65 -2.24
C SER A 4 1.83 21.58 -1.91
N PHE A 5 0.90 21.89 -1.01
CA PHE A 5 -0.12 20.96 -0.57
C PHE A 5 -1.47 21.70 -0.41
N LEU A 6 -2.53 21.06 -0.90
CA LEU A 6 -3.89 21.53 -0.69
C LEU A 6 -4.56 20.67 0.38
N PHE A 7 -5.25 21.29 1.31
CA PHE A 7 -6.14 20.61 2.24
C PHE A 7 -7.56 21.09 1.99
N ASN A 8 -8.46 20.17 1.67
CA ASN A 8 -9.84 20.50 1.29
C ASN A 8 -9.91 21.63 0.22
N GLY A 9 -9.05 21.54 -0.80
CA GLY A 9 -8.98 22.51 -1.90
C GLY A 9 -8.29 23.84 -1.56
N SER A 10 -7.88 24.07 -0.33
CA SER A 10 -7.19 25.29 0.10
C SER A 10 -5.71 25.06 0.32
N ALA A 11 -4.86 25.97 -0.19
CA ALA A 11 -3.42 25.88 0.00
C ALA A 11 -3.05 26.05 1.49
N VAL A 12 -2.19 25.15 1.98
CA VAL A 12 -1.64 25.20 3.34
C VAL A 12 -0.13 25.15 3.28
N THR A 13 0.53 25.93 4.13
CA THR A 13 1.99 26.05 4.16
C THR A 13 2.62 25.48 5.42
N ASP A 14 1.86 25.44 6.49
CA ASP A 14 2.34 25.08 7.81
C ASP A 14 1.33 24.16 8.53
N PHE A 15 1.82 23.44 9.53
CA PHE A 15 0.99 22.59 10.38
C PHE A 15 1.57 22.52 11.80
N LYS A 16 0.72 22.08 12.72
CA LYS A 16 1.11 21.70 14.09
C LYS A 16 0.81 20.22 14.30
N VAL A 17 1.65 19.55 15.07
CA VAL A 17 1.43 18.16 15.50
C VAL A 17 1.39 18.11 17.02
N SER A 18 0.39 17.44 17.57
CA SER A 18 0.25 17.24 19.00
C SER A 18 0.74 15.87 19.44
N THR A 19 1.10 15.78 20.74
CA THR A 19 1.43 14.49 21.38
C THR A 19 0.22 13.57 21.59
N SER A 20 -0.95 13.97 21.15
CA SER A 20 -2.21 13.19 21.18
C SER A 20 -2.62 12.63 19.81
N GLY A 21 -1.70 12.63 18.82
CA GLY A 21 -1.94 12.04 17.50
C GLY A 21 -2.73 12.92 16.55
N ILE A 22 -2.74 14.24 16.75
CA ILE A 22 -3.47 15.19 15.89
C ILE A 22 -2.48 16.08 15.15
N LEU A 23 -2.56 16.09 13.82
CA LEU A 23 -1.98 17.09 12.96
C LEU A 23 -3.06 18.09 12.57
N THR A 24 -2.80 19.38 12.69
CA THR A 24 -3.74 20.42 12.23
C THR A 24 -3.06 21.46 11.35
N PHE A 25 -3.73 21.85 10.28
CA PHE A 25 -3.34 22.99 9.43
C PHE A 25 -3.86 24.32 9.98
N THR A 26 -4.75 24.29 10.97
CA THR A 26 -5.18 25.49 11.69
C THR A 26 -4.12 25.85 12.74
N THR A 27 -3.02 26.46 12.28
CA THR A 27 -1.86 26.77 13.12
C THR A 27 -2.13 27.82 14.19
N SER A 28 -3.22 28.58 14.08
CA SER A 28 -3.73 29.50 15.10
C SER A 28 -4.43 28.79 16.26
N ALA A 29 -4.77 27.50 16.14
CA ALA A 29 -5.42 26.75 17.21
C ALA A 29 -4.55 26.75 18.48
N THR A 30 -5.11 27.22 19.59
CA THR A 30 -4.46 27.30 20.90
C THR A 30 -4.75 26.09 21.79
N THR A 31 -5.84 25.38 21.48
CA THR A 31 -6.26 24.20 22.22
C THR A 31 -6.35 23.02 21.30
N ILE A 32 -5.62 21.96 21.61
CA ILE A 32 -5.70 20.65 20.94
C ILE A 32 -6.01 19.63 22.06
N PRO A 33 -6.99 18.73 21.87
CA PRO A 33 -7.33 17.73 22.89
C PRO A 33 -6.08 16.96 23.33
N ALA A 34 -5.95 16.74 24.62
CA ALA A 34 -4.81 16.03 25.19
C ALA A 34 -4.86 14.55 24.76
N TYR A 35 -5.49 13.70 25.49
CA TYR A 35 -5.58 12.28 25.22
C TYR A 35 -7.03 11.81 25.23
N GLY A 36 -7.37 10.90 24.33
CA GLY A 36 -8.67 10.23 24.30
C GLY A 36 -8.99 9.74 22.89
N ALA A 37 -9.68 8.63 22.76
CA ALA A 37 -10.27 8.19 21.51
C ALA A 37 -11.49 9.08 21.23
N LEU A 38 -11.33 10.05 20.32
CA LEU A 38 -12.36 11.03 19.98
C LEU A 38 -13.11 10.58 18.73
N THR A 39 -14.43 10.46 18.85
CA THR A 39 -15.26 10.24 17.66
C THR A 39 -15.28 11.51 16.80
N LEU A 40 -14.96 11.35 15.50
CA LEU A 40 -15.02 12.44 14.53
C LEU A 40 -16.41 12.50 13.85
N PRO A 41 -16.90 13.69 13.45
CA PRO A 41 -16.32 14.99 13.76
C PRO A 41 -16.48 15.33 15.26
N ASN A 42 -15.57 16.16 15.78
CA ASN A 42 -15.52 16.51 17.20
C ASN A 42 -15.20 18.01 17.37
N ALA A 43 -16.04 18.71 18.10
CA ALA A 43 -15.90 20.15 18.29
C ALA A 43 -14.62 20.57 19.07
N ASN A 44 -13.99 19.65 19.81
CA ASN A 44 -12.75 19.93 20.52
C ASN A 44 -11.50 19.73 19.64
N VAL A 45 -11.65 19.07 18.48
CA VAL A 45 -10.56 18.91 17.49
C VAL A 45 -10.53 20.17 16.64
N PRO A 46 -9.37 20.81 16.43
CA PRO A 46 -9.26 21.95 15.54
C PRO A 46 -9.77 21.63 14.13
N ASP A 47 -10.29 22.64 13.45
CA ASP A 47 -10.62 22.52 12.04
C ASP A 47 -9.37 22.18 11.21
N ASN A 48 -9.57 21.59 10.04
CA ASN A 48 -8.52 21.19 9.11
C ASN A 48 -7.46 20.29 9.79
N SER A 49 -7.91 19.18 10.34
CA SER A 49 -7.04 18.25 11.09
C SER A 49 -7.05 16.84 10.54
N VAL A 50 -5.91 16.16 10.65
CA VAL A 50 -5.76 14.70 10.48
C VAL A 50 -5.53 14.08 11.85
N CYS A 51 -6.31 13.08 12.19
CA CYS A 51 -6.41 12.56 13.55
C CYS A 51 -6.11 11.07 13.62
N ILE A 52 -5.28 10.71 14.60
CA ILE A 52 -5.08 9.34 15.09
C ILE A 52 -5.23 9.43 16.61
N THR A 53 -6.48 9.55 17.07
CA THR A 53 -6.74 9.76 18.50
C THR A 53 -6.84 8.45 19.27
N GLY A 54 -6.48 8.46 20.55
CA GLY A 54 -6.35 7.26 21.37
C GLY A 54 -4.90 6.85 21.61
N ILE A 55 -3.94 7.61 21.05
CA ILE A 55 -2.51 7.49 21.34
C ILE A 55 -1.99 8.73 22.06
N ARG A 56 -0.91 8.59 22.79
CA ARG A 56 -0.24 9.68 23.51
C ARG A 56 1.27 9.50 23.60
N GLY A 57 2.00 10.59 23.49
CA GLY A 57 3.42 10.65 23.75
C GLY A 57 3.71 11.16 25.15
N THR A 58 3.94 10.26 26.10
CA THR A 58 4.23 10.58 27.51
C THR A 58 5.50 9.91 28.03
N GLY A 59 6.07 8.99 27.25
CA GLY A 59 7.29 8.26 27.60
C GLY A 59 8.56 8.99 27.13
N THR A 60 9.68 8.62 27.70
CA THR A 60 11.02 9.18 27.33
C THR A 60 11.45 8.80 25.90
N ASN A 61 10.89 7.73 25.35
CA ASN A 61 11.18 7.24 24.00
C ASN A 61 10.12 7.63 22.96
N ASP A 62 9.07 8.33 23.39
CA ASP A 62 7.96 8.72 22.53
C ASP A 62 8.38 9.94 21.71
N ASN A 63 8.45 9.79 20.40
CA ASN A 63 8.94 10.85 19.52
C ASN A 63 7.98 11.09 18.35
N ILE A 64 7.91 12.33 17.90
CA ILE A 64 7.36 12.67 16.59
C ILE A 64 8.54 12.84 15.64
N VAL A 65 8.64 11.99 14.64
CA VAL A 65 9.73 12.03 13.66
C VAL A 65 9.15 12.37 12.30
N MET A 66 9.83 13.27 11.58
CA MET A 66 9.40 13.68 10.24
C MET A 66 10.50 13.44 9.22
N LYS A 67 10.10 12.95 8.03
CA LYS A 67 11.01 12.79 6.90
C LYS A 67 10.27 12.89 5.59
N THR A 68 10.89 13.55 4.62
CA THR A 68 10.42 13.57 3.23
C THR A 68 11.13 12.47 2.44
N PHE A 69 10.34 11.70 1.69
CA PHE A 69 10.81 10.67 0.77
C PHE A 69 10.41 11.01 -0.67
N GLY A 70 11.11 10.46 -1.64
CA GLY A 70 10.86 10.68 -3.06
C GLY A 70 11.49 11.98 -3.57
N THR A 71 11.20 12.28 -4.83
CA THR A 71 11.63 13.50 -5.53
C THR A 71 10.42 14.19 -6.15
N SER A 72 10.42 15.52 -6.18
CA SER A 72 9.35 16.29 -6.81
C SER A 72 9.18 15.85 -8.28
N PRO A 73 7.93 15.68 -8.77
CA PRO A 73 6.66 16.02 -8.14
C PRO A 73 5.98 14.88 -7.35
N ASN A 74 6.72 13.87 -6.93
CA ASN A 74 6.20 12.65 -6.26
C ASN A 74 6.82 12.48 -4.86
N GLN A 75 6.85 13.55 -4.07
CA GLN A 75 7.33 13.48 -2.69
C GLN A 75 6.24 13.08 -1.72
N GLN A 76 6.65 12.46 -0.61
CA GLN A 76 5.79 12.16 0.53
C GLN A 76 6.43 12.69 1.81
N LEU A 77 5.71 13.49 2.58
CA LEU A 77 6.08 13.88 3.93
C LEU A 77 5.46 12.90 4.92
N TRP A 78 6.30 12.14 5.58
CA TRP A 78 5.94 11.21 6.65
C TRP A 78 6.10 11.86 8.02
N ILE A 79 5.05 11.84 8.83
CA ILE A 79 5.02 12.30 10.21
C ILE A 79 4.69 11.09 11.08
N MET A 80 5.68 10.52 11.73
CA MET A 80 5.58 9.28 12.48
C MET A 80 5.48 9.56 13.97
N PHE A 81 4.48 8.96 14.61
CA PHE A 81 4.33 8.85 16.05
C PHE A 81 5.02 7.55 16.50
N SER A 82 6.24 7.70 16.98
CA SER A 82 7.15 6.59 17.31
C SER A 82 7.03 6.21 18.77
N SER A 83 6.78 4.93 19.05
CA SER A 83 6.73 4.36 20.40
C SER A 83 5.62 4.94 21.31
N TYR A 84 4.59 5.51 20.72
CA TYR A 84 3.49 6.12 21.45
C TYR A 84 2.74 5.08 22.29
N SER A 85 2.14 5.51 23.39
CA SER A 85 1.37 4.64 24.29
C SER A 85 -0.15 4.89 24.15
N THR A 86 -0.93 4.00 24.76
CA THR A 86 -2.38 4.17 25.00
C THR A 86 -2.60 4.46 26.50
N ALA A 87 -3.85 4.36 26.98
CA ALA A 87 -4.13 4.40 28.42
C ALA A 87 -3.58 3.17 29.16
N THR A 88 -3.32 2.09 28.45
CA THR A 88 -2.80 0.84 29.02
C THR A 88 -1.29 0.96 29.24
N ALA A 89 -0.81 0.53 30.40
CA ALA A 89 0.62 0.51 30.70
C ALA A 89 1.38 -0.48 29.79
N ASN A 90 2.64 -0.17 29.50
CA ASN A 90 3.55 -1.00 28.68
C ASN A 90 3.05 -1.29 27.24
N VAL A 91 2.15 -0.44 26.72
CA VAL A 91 1.77 -0.46 25.31
C VAL A 91 2.65 0.51 24.54
N TYR A 92 3.18 0.05 23.40
CA TYR A 92 3.78 0.92 22.41
C TYR A 92 3.18 0.65 21.03
N THR A 93 2.99 1.72 20.28
CA THR A 93 2.38 1.72 18.95
C THR A 93 3.07 2.71 18.04
N TYR A 94 3.09 2.39 16.75
CA TYR A 94 3.71 3.20 15.70
C TYR A 94 2.66 3.50 14.63
N TRP A 95 2.43 4.78 14.40
CA TRP A 95 1.50 5.29 13.41
C TRP A 95 2.15 6.42 12.61
N SER A 96 1.76 6.57 11.36
CA SER A 96 2.20 7.72 10.58
C SER A 96 1.02 8.42 9.90
N ILE A 97 1.15 9.75 9.78
CA ILE A 97 0.39 10.56 8.84
C ILE A 97 1.31 10.85 7.67
N VAL A 98 0.82 10.62 6.45
CA VAL A 98 1.59 10.89 5.22
C VAL A 98 0.83 11.88 4.37
N LEU A 99 1.53 12.93 3.93
CA LEU A 99 1.04 13.92 2.97
C LEU A 99 1.77 13.69 1.64
N GLU A 100 1.03 13.61 0.53
CA GLU A 100 1.57 13.29 -0.79
C GLU A 100 1.54 14.51 -1.70
N GLU A 101 2.71 14.84 -2.29
CA GLU A 101 2.85 15.90 -3.29
C GLU A 101 2.04 15.59 -4.54
N GLY A 102 1.51 16.60 -5.19
CA GLY A 102 0.79 16.48 -6.46
C GLY A 102 -0.66 16.01 -6.29
N SER A 103 -0.86 14.83 -5.76
CA SER A 103 -2.20 14.27 -5.52
C SER A 103 -2.93 14.96 -4.36
N ASN A 104 -2.20 15.54 -3.42
CA ASN A 104 -2.68 16.05 -2.13
C ASN A 104 -3.40 14.98 -1.28
N ASN A 105 -3.17 13.72 -1.54
CA ASN A 105 -3.72 12.63 -0.75
C ASN A 105 -3.11 12.61 0.65
N ILE A 106 -3.91 12.14 1.60
CA ILE A 106 -3.50 11.94 2.98
C ILE A 106 -3.60 10.45 3.27
N TYR A 107 -2.57 9.90 3.91
CA TYR A 107 -2.62 8.51 4.39
C TYR A 107 -2.44 8.48 5.89
N ILE A 108 -3.19 7.62 6.55
CA ILE A 108 -2.94 7.19 7.92
C ILE A 108 -2.42 5.78 7.85
N VAL A 109 -1.19 5.56 8.31
CA VAL A 109 -0.49 4.28 8.21
C VAL A 109 -0.40 3.66 9.58
N ASP A 110 -0.93 2.45 9.68
CA ASP A 110 -0.81 1.56 10.83
C ASP A 110 0.44 0.69 10.64
N GLN A 111 1.44 0.85 11.51
CA GLN A 111 2.75 0.24 11.29
C GLN A 111 3.04 -0.94 12.21
N ARG A 112 2.96 -0.72 13.53
CA ARG A 112 3.34 -1.77 14.49
C ARG A 112 2.79 -1.49 15.90
N HIS A 113 2.46 -2.57 16.61
CA HIS A 113 2.05 -2.53 18.01
C HIS A 113 2.64 -3.72 18.78
N ASN A 114 2.83 -3.60 20.08
CA ASN A 114 3.22 -4.73 20.92
C ASN A 114 2.02 -5.49 21.51
N THR A 115 0.81 -4.94 21.33
CA THR A 115 -0.44 -5.57 21.73
C THR A 115 -1.57 -4.96 20.91
N THR A 116 -2.76 -5.51 20.97
CA THR A 116 -3.93 -4.92 20.32
C THR A 116 -4.20 -3.52 20.84
N VAL A 117 -4.31 -2.56 19.93
CA VAL A 117 -4.63 -1.15 20.23
C VAL A 117 -5.91 -0.74 19.54
N THR A 118 -6.61 0.22 20.12
CA THR A 118 -7.83 0.80 19.53
C THR A 118 -7.64 2.30 19.43
N VAL A 119 -7.81 2.83 18.21
CA VAL A 119 -7.70 4.26 17.89
C VAL A 119 -8.92 4.72 17.10
N SER A 120 -9.14 6.04 17.08
CA SER A 120 -10.07 6.67 16.14
C SER A 120 -9.27 7.48 15.14
N ALA A 121 -9.48 7.27 13.85
CA ALA A 121 -8.70 7.90 12.80
C ALA A 121 -9.58 8.51 11.70
N GLY A 122 -9.12 9.61 11.14
CA GLY A 122 -9.82 10.30 10.05
C GLY A 122 -9.29 11.70 9.79
N VAL A 123 -9.94 12.38 8.85
CA VAL A 123 -9.68 13.76 8.46
C VAL A 123 -10.88 14.61 8.81
N GLN A 124 -10.69 15.63 9.61
CA GLN A 124 -11.72 16.56 10.02
C GLN A 124 -11.55 17.89 9.28
N ILE A 125 -12.61 18.36 8.61
CA ILE A 125 -12.67 19.68 7.97
C ILE A 125 -13.06 20.73 9.01
N ASN A 126 -14.12 20.44 9.79
CA ASN A 126 -14.62 21.31 10.85
C ASN A 126 -15.39 20.48 11.89
N ALA A 127 -15.93 21.15 12.90
CA ALA A 127 -16.64 20.51 14.03
C ALA A 127 -17.86 19.65 13.62
N THR A 128 -18.36 19.77 12.39
CA THR A 128 -19.53 19.03 11.88
C THR A 128 -19.24 18.13 10.69
N THR A 129 -18.02 18.23 10.10
CA THR A 129 -17.65 17.53 8.87
C THR A 129 -16.33 16.81 9.04
N ALA A 130 -16.35 15.50 8.87
CA ALA A 130 -15.16 14.66 8.88
C ALA A 130 -15.35 13.43 7.98
N THR A 131 -14.23 12.96 7.41
CA THR A 131 -14.15 11.66 6.76
C THR A 131 -13.42 10.71 7.70
N LYS A 132 -14.08 9.62 8.06
CA LYS A 132 -13.57 8.63 9.02
C LYS A 132 -12.84 7.51 8.28
N ALA A 133 -11.78 6.97 8.87
CA ALA A 133 -11.08 5.82 8.31
C ALA A 133 -11.95 4.56 8.25
N THR A 134 -12.90 4.41 9.19
CA THR A 134 -13.91 3.36 9.20
C THR A 134 -15.28 3.94 9.54
N ALA A 135 -16.35 3.27 9.14
CA ALA A 135 -17.71 3.73 9.42
C ALA A 135 -17.96 3.91 10.95
N ALA A 136 -17.42 3.02 11.77
CA ALA A 136 -17.48 3.10 13.23
C ALA A 136 -16.56 4.17 13.83
N ASN A 137 -15.68 4.77 13.02
CA ASN A 137 -14.60 5.65 13.46
C ASN A 137 -13.62 5.02 14.46
N THR A 138 -13.57 3.70 14.51
CA THR A 138 -12.71 2.94 15.39
C THR A 138 -11.92 1.93 14.59
N ILE A 139 -10.62 1.93 14.78
CA ILE A 139 -9.69 0.93 14.24
C ILE A 139 -9.18 0.13 15.40
N THR A 140 -9.36 -1.19 15.36
CA THR A 140 -8.72 -2.11 16.29
C THR A 140 -7.63 -2.84 15.52
N SER A 141 -6.40 -2.52 15.84
CA SER A 141 -5.23 -3.12 15.21
C SER A 141 -4.65 -4.20 16.11
N GLN A 142 -4.26 -5.32 15.50
CA GLN A 142 -3.66 -6.44 16.22
C GLN A 142 -2.17 -6.20 16.42
N ALA A 143 -1.65 -6.73 17.52
CA ALA A 143 -0.22 -6.79 17.75
C ALA A 143 0.44 -7.63 16.66
N ALA A 144 1.53 -7.11 16.11
CA ALA A 144 2.48 -7.94 15.39
C ALA A 144 3.49 -8.50 16.35
N ALA A 145 3.44 -9.79 16.54
CA ALA A 145 4.58 -10.50 17.09
C ALA A 145 5.73 -10.59 16.07
N ASP A 146 5.44 -10.33 14.80
CA ASP A 146 6.37 -10.42 13.66
C ASP A 146 5.86 -9.47 12.56
N PRO A 147 6.71 -8.85 11.71
CA PRO A 147 6.26 -8.02 10.60
C PRO A 147 5.43 -8.85 9.62
N SER A 148 4.17 -9.06 9.97
CA SER A 148 3.18 -9.66 9.10
C SER A 148 2.58 -8.58 8.21
N SER A 149 2.05 -8.98 7.05
CA SER A 149 1.35 -8.09 6.13
C SER A 149 0.17 -7.33 6.75
N ALA A 150 -0.31 -7.76 7.92
CA ALA A 150 -1.35 -7.09 8.69
C ALA A 150 -0.89 -5.77 9.33
N ASP A 151 0.42 -5.58 9.53
CA ASP A 151 1.00 -4.42 10.22
C ASP A 151 1.30 -3.24 9.32
N ASN A 152 1.00 -3.32 8.05
CA ASN A 152 1.20 -2.23 7.10
C ASN A 152 -0.11 -1.85 6.42
N THR A 153 -1.18 -1.79 7.19
CA THR A 153 -2.45 -1.29 6.71
C THR A 153 -2.41 0.24 6.62
N TYR A 154 -2.93 0.80 5.55
CA TYR A 154 -3.09 2.23 5.42
C TYR A 154 -4.52 2.61 5.04
N TYR A 155 -4.92 3.80 5.45
CA TYR A 155 -6.20 4.43 5.13
C TYR A 155 -5.92 5.66 4.28
N GLN A 156 -6.37 5.66 3.04
CA GLN A 156 -6.18 6.75 2.10
C GLN A 156 -7.37 7.70 2.11
N PHE A 157 -7.11 8.99 2.18
CA PHE A 157 -8.08 10.06 2.05
C PHE A 157 -7.75 10.85 0.79
N ILE A 158 -8.60 10.71 -0.21
CA ILE A 158 -8.46 11.36 -1.52
C ILE A 158 -9.14 12.72 -1.45
N GLN A 159 -8.46 13.74 -1.93
CA GLN A 159 -8.99 15.11 -1.94
C GLN A 159 -9.91 15.36 -3.15
N GLY A 160 -10.88 16.23 -2.94
CA GLY A 160 -11.81 16.67 -3.99
C GLY A 160 -13.04 15.76 -4.14
N THR A 161 -13.85 16.08 -5.13
CA THR A 161 -14.99 15.24 -5.51
C THR A 161 -14.46 14.07 -6.30
N GLN A 162 -14.60 12.87 -5.78
CA GLN A 162 -14.29 11.66 -6.53
C GLN A 162 -15.18 11.57 -7.78
N ALA A 163 -14.58 11.17 -8.89
CA ALA A 163 -15.35 10.78 -10.06
C ALA A 163 -16.34 9.66 -9.71
N ALA A 164 -17.51 9.65 -10.33
CA ALA A 164 -18.47 8.59 -10.08
C ALA A 164 -17.88 7.21 -10.46
N ASN A 165 -17.26 7.16 -11.64
CA ASN A 165 -16.64 5.95 -12.17
C ASN A 165 -15.15 6.20 -12.38
N ALA A 166 -14.31 5.39 -11.78
CA ALA A 166 -12.88 5.31 -12.03
C ALA A 166 -12.37 3.94 -11.57
N ALA A 167 -11.63 3.28 -12.42
CA ALA A 167 -10.98 2.00 -12.15
C ALA A 167 -9.47 2.18 -12.27
N LYS A 168 -8.71 1.35 -11.57
CA LYS A 168 -7.25 1.28 -11.65
C LYS A 168 -6.82 -0.16 -11.78
N LEU A 169 -5.91 -0.45 -12.70
CA LEU A 169 -5.22 -1.74 -12.74
C LEU A 169 -4.07 -1.73 -11.74
N LYS A 170 -4.28 -2.37 -10.58
CA LYS A 170 -3.33 -2.35 -9.45
C LYS A 170 -2.18 -3.34 -9.62
N ALA A 171 -2.46 -4.50 -10.18
CA ALA A 171 -1.47 -5.55 -10.40
C ALA A 171 -1.83 -6.41 -11.61
N VAL A 172 -0.81 -6.94 -12.27
CA VAL A 172 -0.93 -7.95 -13.31
C VAL A 172 0.16 -9.00 -13.11
N ALA A 173 -0.19 -10.26 -13.38
CA ALA A 173 0.74 -11.37 -13.38
C ALA A 173 0.42 -12.33 -14.53
N ALA A 174 1.46 -13.01 -15.00
CA ALA A 174 1.40 -14.12 -15.94
C ALA A 174 2.57 -15.05 -15.65
N ASP A 175 2.46 -16.34 -15.99
CA ASP A 175 3.61 -17.24 -15.89
C ASP A 175 4.68 -16.78 -16.89
N GLN A 176 5.82 -16.33 -16.34
CA GLN A 176 6.84 -15.65 -17.15
C GLN A 176 7.66 -16.58 -18.02
N TYR A 177 7.71 -17.88 -17.72
CA TYR A 177 8.57 -18.84 -18.43
C TYR A 177 7.77 -20.08 -18.80
N ILE A 178 7.53 -20.28 -20.08
CA ILE A 178 6.70 -21.35 -20.62
C ILE A 178 7.50 -22.20 -21.58
N VAL A 179 7.52 -23.50 -21.38
CA VAL A 179 8.08 -24.42 -22.40
C VAL A 179 7.15 -24.45 -23.59
N VAL A 180 7.68 -24.20 -24.77
CA VAL A 180 6.88 -24.16 -26.01
C VAL A 180 6.70 -25.56 -26.62
N PRO A 181 5.52 -25.84 -27.19
CA PRO A 181 4.30 -25.02 -27.16
C PRO A 181 3.60 -25.08 -25.80
N GLY A 182 3.08 -23.96 -25.35
CA GLY A 182 2.39 -23.88 -24.06
C GLY A 182 1.50 -22.66 -23.95
N SER A 183 0.99 -22.39 -22.75
CA SER A 183 0.12 -21.25 -22.52
C SER A 183 0.36 -20.64 -21.15
N SER A 184 0.07 -19.35 -21.01
CA SER A 184 0.09 -18.60 -19.75
C SER A 184 -1.22 -17.87 -19.54
N THR A 185 -1.71 -17.89 -18.31
CA THR A 185 -2.94 -17.19 -17.93
C THR A 185 -2.62 -15.81 -17.39
N VAL A 186 -3.35 -14.79 -17.89
CA VAL A 186 -3.24 -13.43 -17.34
C VAL A 186 -4.15 -13.32 -16.12
N THR A 187 -3.56 -12.93 -15.00
CA THR A 187 -4.28 -12.62 -13.76
C THR A 187 -3.96 -11.20 -13.31
N GLY A 188 -4.80 -10.61 -12.50
CA GLY A 188 -4.51 -9.28 -11.99
C GLY A 188 -5.53 -8.82 -10.95
N THR A 189 -5.35 -7.58 -10.52
CA THR A 189 -6.21 -6.94 -9.53
C THR A 189 -6.61 -5.56 -10.03
N ILE A 190 -7.91 -5.30 -10.12
CA ILE A 190 -8.45 -3.96 -10.32
C ILE A 190 -8.84 -3.36 -8.97
N GLN A 191 -8.79 -2.05 -8.86
CA GLN A 191 -9.27 -1.28 -7.72
C GLN A 191 -10.31 -0.28 -8.20
N ASN A 192 -11.40 -0.17 -7.48
CA ASN A 192 -12.36 0.91 -7.68
C ASN A 192 -11.84 2.18 -6.98
N VAL A 193 -11.43 3.16 -7.76
CA VAL A 193 -11.01 4.48 -7.25
C VAL A 193 -12.08 5.54 -7.47
N GLY A 194 -13.24 5.17 -8.00
CA GLY A 194 -14.44 5.99 -8.13
C GLY A 194 -15.35 5.94 -6.90
N ALA A 195 -16.36 6.79 -6.89
CA ALA A 195 -17.35 6.87 -5.79
C ALA A 195 -18.46 5.83 -5.92
N SER A 196 -18.80 5.40 -7.15
CA SER A 196 -19.83 4.41 -7.43
C SER A 196 -19.26 2.99 -7.45
N ALA A 197 -20.04 1.99 -7.05
CA ALA A 197 -19.61 0.61 -7.14
C ALA A 197 -19.42 0.18 -8.61
N ILE A 198 -18.33 -0.53 -8.92
CA ILE A 198 -18.12 -1.13 -10.23
C ILE A 198 -18.94 -2.41 -10.30
N THR A 199 -19.87 -2.46 -11.24
CA THR A 199 -20.74 -3.63 -11.48
C THR A 199 -20.36 -4.41 -12.72
N THR A 200 -19.65 -3.76 -13.66
CA THR A 200 -19.18 -4.34 -14.92
C THR A 200 -17.89 -3.62 -15.34
N ALA A 201 -16.92 -4.34 -15.86
CA ALA A 201 -15.71 -3.81 -16.47
C ALA A 201 -15.16 -4.80 -17.51
N ASP A 202 -14.48 -4.30 -18.54
CA ASP A 202 -13.76 -5.13 -19.48
C ASP A 202 -12.29 -5.20 -19.10
N ILE A 203 -11.75 -6.41 -19.04
CA ILE A 203 -10.32 -6.64 -18.93
C ILE A 203 -9.80 -7.01 -20.31
N LYS A 204 -8.81 -6.29 -20.77
CA LYS A 204 -8.18 -6.53 -22.06
C LYS A 204 -6.69 -6.73 -21.93
N TYR A 205 -6.13 -7.55 -22.80
CA TYR A 205 -4.69 -7.62 -22.99
C TYR A 205 -4.31 -7.69 -24.46
N GLU A 206 -3.14 -7.19 -24.76
CA GLU A 206 -2.53 -7.25 -26.09
C GLU A 206 -1.23 -8.05 -26.03
N VAL A 207 -1.07 -8.98 -26.98
CA VAL A 207 0.15 -9.75 -27.20
C VAL A 207 0.31 -10.07 -28.69
N GLY A 208 1.50 -9.87 -29.23
CA GLY A 208 1.79 -10.14 -30.65
C GLY A 208 0.90 -9.36 -31.63
N GLY A 209 0.43 -8.17 -31.24
CA GLY A 209 -0.45 -7.32 -32.05
C GLY A 209 -1.94 -7.75 -32.02
N ASN A 210 -2.30 -8.76 -31.24
CA ASN A 210 -3.69 -9.20 -31.08
C ASN A 210 -4.21 -8.77 -29.70
N THR A 211 -5.42 -8.23 -29.67
CA THR A 211 -6.12 -7.85 -28.45
C THR A 211 -7.18 -8.90 -28.10
N TYR A 212 -7.20 -9.27 -26.83
CA TYR A 212 -8.17 -10.19 -26.23
C TYR A 212 -8.96 -9.46 -25.17
N SER A 213 -10.27 -9.70 -25.10
CA SER A 213 -11.17 -8.99 -24.20
C SER A 213 -12.04 -9.97 -23.43
N GLN A 214 -12.27 -9.67 -22.16
CA GLN A 214 -13.23 -10.37 -21.30
C GLN A 214 -14.04 -9.36 -20.53
N THR A 215 -15.37 -9.45 -20.64
CA THR A 215 -16.29 -8.68 -19.80
C THR A 215 -16.48 -9.37 -18.45
N LEU A 216 -16.20 -8.68 -17.38
CA LEU A 216 -16.55 -9.04 -16.02
C LEU A 216 -17.91 -8.40 -15.70
N SER A 217 -18.89 -9.19 -15.33
CA SER A 217 -20.25 -8.71 -15.02
C SER A 217 -20.74 -9.25 -13.68
N GLY A 218 -21.74 -8.59 -13.11
CA GLY A 218 -22.28 -8.96 -11.80
C GLY A 218 -21.33 -8.68 -10.65
N LEU A 219 -20.38 -7.77 -10.86
CA LEU A 219 -19.47 -7.31 -9.82
C LEU A 219 -20.22 -6.44 -8.80
N ASN A 220 -19.61 -6.28 -7.63
CA ASN A 220 -20.02 -5.29 -6.63
C ASN A 220 -18.76 -4.80 -5.91
N VAL A 221 -17.89 -4.11 -6.66
CA VAL A 221 -16.62 -3.58 -6.12
C VAL A 221 -16.90 -2.20 -5.58
N ALA A 222 -17.07 -2.08 -4.28
CA ALA A 222 -17.32 -0.80 -3.61
C ALA A 222 -16.15 0.17 -3.79
N SER A 223 -16.38 1.47 -3.59
CA SER A 223 -15.33 2.49 -3.59
C SER A 223 -14.16 2.09 -2.68
N GLY A 224 -12.94 2.20 -3.19
CA GLY A 224 -11.71 1.79 -2.51
C GLY A 224 -11.42 0.29 -2.51
N ALA A 225 -12.40 -0.55 -2.80
CA ALA A 225 -12.24 -2.01 -2.81
C ALA A 225 -11.49 -2.52 -4.06
N THR A 226 -11.00 -3.73 -3.97
CA THR A 226 -10.30 -4.42 -5.05
C THR A 226 -11.03 -5.67 -5.50
N TYR A 227 -10.79 -6.08 -6.74
CA TYR A 227 -11.28 -7.33 -7.32
C TYR A 227 -10.16 -8.04 -8.07
N ASN A 228 -9.94 -9.31 -7.76
CA ASN A 228 -8.96 -10.14 -8.46
C ASN A 228 -9.64 -10.83 -9.65
N PHE A 229 -9.01 -10.76 -10.81
CA PHE A 229 -9.50 -11.40 -12.02
C PHE A 229 -8.54 -12.44 -12.57
N THR A 230 -9.09 -13.38 -13.32
CA THR A 230 -8.36 -14.32 -14.18
C THR A 230 -8.97 -14.20 -15.56
N HIS A 231 -8.16 -13.84 -16.56
CA HIS A 231 -8.63 -13.70 -17.94
C HIS A 231 -8.96 -15.07 -18.52
N ASN A 232 -10.14 -15.20 -19.13
CA ASN A 232 -10.67 -16.47 -19.65
C ASN A 232 -9.93 -17.00 -20.89
N THR A 233 -9.22 -16.14 -21.62
CA THR A 233 -8.41 -16.53 -22.76
C THR A 233 -6.93 -16.51 -22.36
N PRO A 234 -6.21 -17.65 -22.42
CA PRO A 234 -4.79 -17.69 -22.13
C PRO A 234 -3.95 -17.14 -23.29
N ILE A 235 -2.74 -16.70 -22.98
CA ILE A 235 -1.72 -16.37 -23.96
C ILE A 235 -1.16 -17.67 -24.52
N ASN A 236 -1.24 -17.87 -25.85
CA ASN A 236 -0.58 -18.99 -26.53
C ASN A 236 0.89 -18.67 -26.82
N VAL A 237 1.79 -19.49 -26.31
CA VAL A 237 3.23 -19.35 -26.45
C VAL A 237 3.75 -20.45 -27.38
N ALA A 238 3.84 -20.12 -28.67
CA ALA A 238 4.16 -21.09 -29.73
C ALA A 238 5.66 -21.18 -30.04
N SER A 239 6.41 -20.12 -29.80
CA SER A 239 7.83 -20.01 -30.19
C SER A 239 8.71 -19.57 -29.04
N PRO A 240 10.01 -19.96 -29.03
CA PRO A 240 10.95 -19.59 -27.99
C PRO A 240 11.41 -18.13 -28.16
N MET A 241 10.54 -17.19 -27.75
CA MET A 241 10.80 -15.75 -27.79
C MET A 241 10.09 -15.06 -26.64
N MET A 242 10.43 -13.79 -26.41
CA MET A 242 9.74 -12.96 -25.44
C MET A 242 8.49 -12.34 -26.08
N TYR A 243 7.37 -12.44 -25.38
CA TYR A 243 6.08 -11.87 -25.73
C TYR A 243 5.76 -10.73 -24.74
N PRO A 244 5.95 -9.46 -25.12
CA PRO A 244 5.45 -8.34 -24.31
C PRO A 244 3.93 -8.41 -24.22
N VAL A 245 3.39 -8.19 -23.01
CA VAL A 245 1.95 -8.22 -22.74
C VAL A 245 1.56 -6.90 -22.10
N LYS A 246 0.64 -6.20 -22.75
CA LYS A 246 0.00 -5.00 -22.21
C LYS A 246 -1.38 -5.38 -21.71
N VAL A 247 -1.74 -5.04 -20.49
CA VAL A 247 -3.03 -5.36 -19.87
C VAL A 247 -3.67 -4.06 -19.42
N TRP A 248 -4.98 -3.92 -19.66
CA TRP A 248 -5.72 -2.75 -19.17
C TRP A 248 -7.15 -3.10 -18.79
N VAL A 249 -7.73 -2.27 -17.93
CA VAL A 249 -9.15 -2.28 -17.60
C VAL A 249 -9.85 -1.20 -18.42
N GLU A 250 -11.04 -1.48 -18.92
CA GLU A 250 -11.95 -0.49 -19.49
C GLU A 250 -13.23 -0.44 -18.67
N LEU A 251 -13.50 0.72 -18.09
CA LEU A 251 -14.73 1.00 -17.38
C LEU A 251 -15.52 2.08 -18.14
N ALA A 252 -16.82 1.90 -18.28
CA ALA A 252 -17.68 2.90 -18.92
C ALA A 252 -17.64 4.22 -18.13
N ASN A 253 -17.36 5.32 -18.84
CA ASN A 253 -17.23 6.68 -18.26
C ASN A 253 -16.14 6.78 -17.18
N ASP A 254 -15.08 6.04 -17.33
CA ASP A 254 -13.88 6.21 -16.49
C ASP A 254 -13.35 7.65 -16.62
N ALA A 255 -13.04 8.25 -15.50
CA ALA A 255 -12.58 9.64 -15.46
C ALA A 255 -11.06 9.79 -15.60
N ASP A 256 -10.31 8.71 -15.38
CA ASP A 256 -8.84 8.71 -15.46
C ASP A 256 -8.32 7.41 -16.09
N HIS A 257 -7.88 7.51 -17.33
CA HIS A 257 -7.30 6.39 -18.07
C HIS A 257 -5.78 6.24 -17.90
N THR A 258 -5.15 7.05 -17.07
CA THR A 258 -3.68 7.03 -16.92
C THR A 258 -3.19 5.89 -16.04
N ASP A 259 -4.03 5.34 -15.19
CA ASP A 259 -3.71 4.26 -14.27
C ASP A 259 -4.40 2.91 -14.59
N ASP A 260 -5.08 2.85 -15.75
CA ASP A 260 -5.77 1.67 -16.26
C ASP A 260 -4.85 0.56 -16.77
N THR A 261 -3.59 0.86 -17.08
CA THR A 261 -2.72 -0.01 -17.88
C THR A 261 -1.46 -0.42 -17.12
N LEU A 262 -1.15 -1.71 -17.17
CA LEU A 262 0.13 -2.29 -16.74
C LEU A 262 0.71 -3.20 -17.83
N SER A 263 2.02 -3.42 -17.77
CA SER A 263 2.73 -4.30 -18.70
C SER A 263 3.44 -5.42 -17.95
N THR A 264 3.51 -6.58 -18.59
CA THR A 264 4.28 -7.75 -18.17
C THR A 264 4.88 -8.41 -19.40
N PHE A 265 5.44 -9.60 -19.24
CA PHE A 265 5.94 -10.40 -20.39
C PHE A 265 5.79 -11.89 -20.10
N VAL A 266 5.78 -12.67 -21.17
CA VAL A 266 5.89 -14.12 -21.13
C VAL A 266 7.04 -14.52 -22.06
N SER A 267 7.93 -15.41 -21.61
CA SER A 267 9.04 -15.93 -22.40
C SER A 267 8.80 -17.39 -22.74
N GLY A 268 8.73 -17.67 -24.03
CA GLY A 268 8.78 -19.04 -24.54
C GLY A 268 10.20 -19.59 -24.43
N LEU A 269 10.34 -20.79 -23.91
CA LEU A 269 11.61 -21.50 -23.76
C LEU A 269 11.53 -22.85 -24.43
N THR A 270 12.64 -23.35 -24.96
CA THR A 270 12.71 -24.72 -25.49
C THR A 270 12.76 -25.77 -24.38
N PHE A 271 13.23 -25.38 -23.21
CA PHE A 271 13.25 -26.20 -21.98
C PHE A 271 13.33 -25.31 -20.75
N LEU A 272 12.92 -25.82 -19.61
CA LEU A 272 13.17 -25.16 -18.32
C LEU A 272 14.53 -25.63 -17.79
N PRO A 273 15.46 -24.69 -17.52
CA PRO A 273 16.73 -25.06 -16.91
C PRO A 273 16.50 -25.66 -15.52
N THR A 274 17.19 -26.75 -15.23
CA THR A 274 17.20 -27.30 -13.87
C THR A 274 17.89 -26.32 -12.95
N LYS A 275 17.18 -25.86 -11.93
CA LYS A 275 17.77 -24.97 -10.91
C LYS A 275 18.85 -25.77 -10.16
N ARG A 276 20.08 -25.29 -10.21
CA ARG A 276 21.18 -25.80 -9.38
C ARG A 276 21.54 -24.74 -8.34
N VAL A 277 21.83 -25.20 -7.14
CA VAL A 277 22.34 -24.34 -6.07
C VAL A 277 23.86 -24.36 -6.18
N LEU A 278 24.46 -23.18 -6.38
CA LEU A 278 25.91 -23.02 -6.21
C LEU A 278 26.18 -22.79 -4.73
N VAL A 279 26.96 -23.67 -4.15
CA VAL A 279 27.48 -23.53 -2.78
C VAL A 279 28.95 -23.16 -2.88
N GLU A 280 29.32 -21.98 -2.40
CA GLU A 280 30.70 -21.52 -2.36
C GLU A 280 31.17 -21.45 -0.91
N GLU A 281 32.31 -22.06 -0.61
CA GLU A 281 32.97 -21.96 0.68
C GLU A 281 34.20 -21.05 0.55
N ALA A 282 34.19 -19.94 1.29
CA ALA A 282 35.40 -19.14 1.42
C ALA A 282 36.40 -19.81 2.38
N THR A 283 37.50 -20.28 1.86
CA THR A 283 38.49 -21.03 2.62
C THR A 283 39.90 -20.46 2.43
N GLY A 284 40.82 -20.82 3.32
CA GLY A 284 42.22 -20.44 3.23
C GLY A 284 43.11 -21.33 4.11
N THR A 285 44.40 -21.41 3.79
CA THR A 285 45.38 -22.27 4.49
C THR A 285 45.56 -21.91 5.96
N TRP A 286 45.10 -20.70 6.37
CA TRP A 286 45.14 -20.23 7.77
C TRP A 286 43.86 -20.55 8.56
N CYS A 287 42.85 -21.12 7.92
CA CYS A 287 41.54 -21.33 8.53
C CYS A 287 41.45 -22.69 9.23
N GLY A 288 41.55 -22.72 10.54
CA GLY A 288 41.47 -23.96 11.33
C GLY A 288 40.11 -24.67 11.31
N TRP A 289 39.04 -24.00 10.87
CA TRP A 289 37.68 -24.56 10.80
C TRP A 289 37.26 -24.97 9.37
N CYS A 290 37.98 -24.53 8.35
CA CYS A 290 37.63 -24.77 6.96
C CYS A 290 37.64 -26.27 6.55
N PRO A 291 38.45 -27.14 7.12
CA PRO A 291 38.31 -28.58 6.85
C PRO A 291 36.95 -29.17 7.22
N ARG A 292 36.25 -28.56 8.20
CA ARG A 292 34.87 -28.94 8.54
C ARG A 292 33.86 -28.45 7.50
N GLY A 293 34.06 -27.24 6.95
CA GLY A 293 33.25 -26.71 5.88
C GLY A 293 33.33 -27.58 4.64
N ALA A 294 34.54 -27.99 4.24
CA ALA A 294 34.74 -28.87 3.09
C ALA A 294 33.98 -30.22 3.24
N VAL A 295 33.96 -30.81 4.44
CA VAL A 295 33.17 -32.02 4.71
C VAL A 295 31.67 -31.78 4.56
N TYR A 296 31.16 -30.65 5.04
CA TYR A 296 29.74 -30.32 4.89
C TYR A 296 29.37 -30.03 3.42
N THR A 297 30.24 -29.39 2.66
CA THR A 297 30.03 -29.13 1.24
C THR A 297 29.99 -30.44 0.45
N GLU A 298 30.89 -31.38 0.75
CA GLU A 298 30.90 -32.71 0.16
C GLU A 298 29.65 -33.52 0.53
N GLN A 299 29.17 -33.43 1.77
CA GLN A 299 27.93 -34.07 2.19
C GLN A 299 26.71 -33.50 1.46
N ILE A 300 26.63 -32.17 1.24
CA ILE A 300 25.53 -31.56 0.50
C ILE A 300 25.51 -32.07 -0.94
N ASP A 301 26.67 -32.20 -1.58
CA ASP A 301 26.80 -32.73 -2.94
C ASP A 301 26.34 -34.20 -3.04
N THR A 302 26.62 -35.01 -2.05
CA THR A 302 26.29 -36.44 -2.06
C THR A 302 24.86 -36.79 -1.65
N VAL A 303 24.19 -35.93 -0.86
CA VAL A 303 22.85 -36.21 -0.32
C VAL A 303 21.74 -35.57 -1.14
N HIS A 304 22.04 -34.53 -1.96
CA HIS A 304 21.07 -33.72 -2.68
C HIS A 304 21.26 -33.71 -4.22
N LEU A 305 21.99 -34.69 -4.76
CA LEU A 305 22.09 -34.93 -6.22
C LEU A 305 20.88 -35.71 -6.76
#